data_4c57caf53d1a4c4385d2e5481e0d7b59
#
_entry.id   4c57caf53d1a4c4385d2e5481e0d7b59
#
_cell.length_a   1.000
_cell.length_b   1.000
_cell.length_c   1.000
_cell.angle_alpha   90.00
_cell.angle_beta   90.00
_cell.angle_gamma   90.00
#
_symmetry.space_group_name_H-M   'P 1'
#
loop_
_entity.id
_entity.type
_entity.pdbx_description
1 polymer ?
#
loop_
_entity_poly.entity_id
_entity_poly.type
_entity_poly.pdbx_seq_one_letter_code
_entity_poly.pdbx_strand_id
1 'polypeptide(L)'
;ILKKRDNFREAFAGFDPNILASWSEKDVARLLQNPGIIRHRGKIEATLSNARVWQKIEQRVGFANFLWAYVKFAPLINHWKSLDEVPNYTPLSTQISKDLKAEGFKFCGPTIVYAFMQATGMVNDHLVGCFRHSQVALQPASGIETSPNKNRGAGLTLPSGPI
;
A
#
# COMPACT_ATOMS: atom_id res chain seq x y z
N ILE A 1 7.63 -4.22 18.04
CA ILE A 1 6.89 -4.65 16.84
C ILE A 1 7.83 -5.31 15.83
N LEU A 2 8.96 -4.71 15.48
CA LEU A 2 9.92 -5.28 14.52
C LEU A 2 10.43 -6.67 14.94
N LYS A 3 10.63 -6.92 16.23
CA LYS A 3 11.03 -8.23 16.77
C LYS A 3 9.99 -9.33 16.54
N LYS A 4 8.72 -8.97 16.29
CA LYS A 4 7.61 -9.90 16.02
C LYS A 4 7.30 -10.04 14.53
N ARG A 5 8.10 -9.45 13.65
CA ARG A 5 7.85 -9.40 12.20
C ARG A 5 7.66 -10.78 11.57
N ASP A 6 8.53 -11.73 11.91
CA ASP A 6 8.45 -13.09 11.38
C ASP A 6 7.24 -13.84 11.94
N ASN A 7 6.93 -13.64 13.22
CA ASN A 7 5.73 -14.21 13.85
C ASN A 7 4.45 -13.67 13.18
N PHE A 8 4.39 -12.38 12.84
CA PHE A 8 3.27 -11.82 12.08
C PHE A 8 3.17 -12.42 10.68
N ARG A 9 4.31 -12.56 10.00
CA ARG A 9 4.33 -13.15 8.66
C ARG A 9 3.81 -14.58 8.67
N GLU A 10 4.26 -15.39 9.61
CA GLU A 10 3.79 -16.76 9.79
C GLU A 10 2.30 -16.80 10.17
N ALA A 11 1.89 -16.04 11.18
CA ALA A 11 0.52 -16.01 11.68
C ALA A 11 -0.51 -15.60 10.63
N PHE A 12 -0.13 -14.71 9.71
CA PHE A 12 -0.97 -14.18 8.63
C PHE A 12 -0.68 -14.80 7.26
N ALA A 13 -0.19 -16.03 7.20
CA ALA A 13 0.06 -16.80 5.96
C ALA A 13 0.88 -16.00 4.92
N GLY A 14 1.98 -15.39 5.35
CA GLY A 14 2.84 -14.57 4.51
C GLY A 14 2.20 -13.26 4.02
N PHE A 15 1.07 -12.87 4.58
CA PHE A 15 0.23 -11.76 4.13
C PHE A 15 -0.30 -11.93 2.72
N ASP A 16 -0.53 -13.18 2.27
CA ASP A 16 -1.19 -13.45 1.00
C ASP A 16 -2.66 -13.01 1.07
N PRO A 17 -3.08 -11.99 0.31
CA PRO A 17 -4.43 -11.47 0.39
C PRO A 17 -5.49 -12.47 -0.09
N ASN A 18 -5.13 -13.40 -0.97
CA ASN A 18 -6.06 -14.43 -1.44
C ASN A 18 -6.38 -15.44 -0.35
N ILE A 19 -5.38 -15.80 0.47
CA ILE A 19 -5.57 -16.67 1.62
C ILE A 19 -6.37 -15.92 2.70
N LEU A 20 -5.93 -14.71 3.07
CA LEU A 20 -6.54 -13.92 4.14
C LEU A 20 -8.01 -13.55 3.86
N ALA A 21 -8.37 -13.33 2.61
CA ALA A 21 -9.74 -13.01 2.21
C ALA A 21 -10.74 -14.16 2.51
N SER A 22 -10.26 -15.40 2.51
CA SER A 22 -11.07 -16.60 2.81
C SER A 22 -11.24 -16.86 4.31
N TRP A 23 -10.44 -16.19 5.16
CA TRP A 23 -10.48 -16.42 6.60
C TRP A 23 -11.77 -15.87 7.24
N SER A 24 -12.15 -16.51 8.35
CA SER A 24 -13.39 -16.26 9.08
C SER A 24 -13.14 -15.83 10.53
N GLU A 25 -14.21 -15.68 11.30
CA GLU A 25 -14.13 -15.40 12.75
C GLU A 25 -13.34 -16.48 13.52
N LYS A 26 -13.31 -17.72 13.04
CA LYS A 26 -12.49 -18.78 13.65
C LYS A 26 -11.00 -18.45 13.57
N ASP A 27 -10.56 -17.86 12.47
CA ASP A 27 -9.17 -17.46 12.29
C ASP A 27 -8.84 -16.24 13.14
N VAL A 28 -9.77 -15.29 13.28
CA VAL A 28 -9.65 -14.16 14.21
C VAL A 28 -9.46 -14.68 15.64
N ALA A 29 -10.28 -15.61 16.08
CA ALA A 29 -10.19 -16.21 17.41
C ALA A 29 -8.85 -16.92 17.61
N ARG A 30 -8.38 -17.68 16.62
CA ARG A 30 -7.07 -18.33 16.62
C ARG A 30 -5.93 -17.32 16.77
N LEU A 31 -5.95 -16.23 16.03
CA LEU A 31 -4.95 -15.17 16.07
C LEU A 31 -4.92 -14.46 17.43
N LEU A 32 -6.08 -14.26 18.06
CA LEU A 32 -6.20 -13.65 19.37
C LEU A 32 -5.58 -14.52 20.49
N GLN A 33 -5.38 -15.81 20.26
CA GLN A 33 -4.70 -16.72 21.17
C GLN A 33 -3.19 -16.81 20.91
N ASN A 34 -2.68 -16.24 19.80
CA ASN A 34 -1.27 -16.33 19.44
C ASN A 34 -0.42 -15.32 20.26
N PRO A 35 0.45 -15.79 21.18
CA PRO A 35 1.29 -14.88 21.98
C PRO A 35 2.43 -14.25 21.17
N GLY A 36 2.72 -14.78 19.99
CA GLY A 36 3.78 -14.30 19.10
C GLY A 36 3.47 -12.97 18.41
N ILE A 37 2.21 -12.55 18.40
CA ILE A 37 1.75 -11.31 17.77
C ILE A 37 1.12 -10.34 18.75
N ILE A 38 0.93 -9.09 18.31
CA ILE A 38 0.13 -8.11 19.05
C ILE A 38 -1.35 -8.39 18.79
N ARG A 39 -2.08 -8.76 19.84
CA ARG A 39 -3.46 -9.25 19.76
C ARG A 39 -4.47 -8.12 19.82
N HIS A 40 -4.59 -7.36 18.75
CA HIS A 40 -5.57 -6.29 18.62
C HIS A 40 -6.67 -6.72 17.65
N ARG A 41 -7.84 -7.10 18.18
CA ARG A 41 -8.97 -7.63 17.39
C ARG A 41 -9.30 -6.77 16.17
N GLY A 42 -9.53 -5.48 16.36
CA GLY A 42 -9.91 -4.58 15.27
C GLY A 42 -8.87 -4.51 14.13
N LYS A 43 -7.57 -4.61 14.42
CA LYS A 43 -6.53 -4.66 13.38
C LYS A 43 -6.48 -6.01 12.69
N ILE A 44 -6.72 -7.10 13.41
CA ILE A 44 -6.81 -8.45 12.84
C ILE A 44 -7.99 -8.51 11.87
N GLU A 45 -9.18 -8.12 12.31
CA GLU A 45 -10.39 -8.08 11.48
C GLU A 45 -10.22 -7.15 10.27
N ALA A 46 -9.57 -6.00 10.47
CA ALA A 46 -9.27 -5.08 9.38
C ALA A 46 -8.32 -5.68 8.34
N THR A 47 -7.35 -6.49 8.75
CA THR A 47 -6.45 -7.18 7.81
C THR A 47 -7.23 -8.13 6.89
N LEU A 48 -8.16 -8.91 7.42
CA LEU A 48 -9.02 -9.79 6.63
C LEU A 48 -9.97 -9.01 5.71
N SER A 49 -10.58 -7.95 6.26
CA SER A 49 -11.45 -7.06 5.50
C SER A 49 -10.71 -6.38 4.35
N ASN A 50 -9.51 -5.87 4.61
CA ASN A 50 -8.66 -5.23 3.62
C ASN A 50 -8.23 -6.21 2.50
N ALA A 51 -7.97 -7.47 2.84
CA ALA A 51 -7.65 -8.49 1.85
C ALA A 51 -8.80 -8.70 0.84
N ARG A 52 -10.05 -8.69 1.31
CA ARG A 52 -11.25 -8.78 0.45
C ARG A 52 -11.43 -7.55 -0.44
N VAL A 53 -11.16 -6.37 0.10
CA VAL A 53 -11.18 -5.12 -0.68
C VAL A 53 -10.07 -5.12 -1.73
N TRP A 54 -8.87 -5.57 -1.34
CA TRP A 54 -7.75 -5.74 -2.27
C TRP A 54 -8.13 -6.64 -3.46
N GLN A 55 -8.75 -7.78 -3.21
CA GLN A 55 -9.20 -8.69 -4.29
C GLN A 55 -10.16 -7.99 -5.27
N LYS A 56 -11.10 -7.18 -4.76
CA LYS A 56 -12.05 -6.44 -5.61
C LYS A 56 -11.34 -5.45 -6.53
N ILE A 57 -10.35 -4.72 -6.00
CA ILE A 57 -9.57 -3.77 -6.79
C ILE A 57 -8.68 -4.52 -7.79
N GLU A 58 -8.04 -5.61 -7.34
CA GLU A 58 -7.16 -6.43 -8.19
C GLU A 58 -7.91 -6.98 -9.41
N GLN A 59 -9.12 -7.50 -9.21
CA GLN A 59 -9.97 -8.02 -10.29
C GLN A 59 -10.46 -6.92 -11.24
N ARG A 60 -10.68 -5.69 -10.75
CA ARG A 60 -11.22 -4.58 -11.52
C ARG A 60 -10.15 -3.89 -12.38
N VAL A 61 -9.05 -3.48 -11.78
CA VAL A 61 -8.02 -2.64 -12.43
C VAL A 61 -6.59 -3.08 -12.12
N GLY A 62 -6.40 -4.00 -11.18
CA GLY A 62 -5.10 -4.31 -10.58
C GLY A 62 -4.74 -3.34 -9.45
N PHE A 63 -4.40 -3.86 -8.27
CA PHE A 63 -4.10 -3.02 -7.11
C PHE A 63 -2.84 -2.15 -7.31
N ALA A 64 -1.82 -2.70 -7.94
CA ALA A 64 -0.62 -1.94 -8.30
C ALA A 64 -0.96 -0.79 -9.25
N ASN A 65 -1.74 -1.05 -10.29
CA ASN A 65 -2.19 -0.01 -11.24
C ASN A 65 -3.03 1.06 -10.54
N PHE A 66 -3.93 0.66 -9.64
CA PHE A 66 -4.73 1.60 -8.85
C PHE A 66 -3.86 2.59 -8.08
N LEU A 67 -2.81 2.13 -7.42
CA LEU A 67 -1.91 2.97 -6.63
C LEU A 67 -0.93 3.77 -7.51
N TRP A 68 -0.27 3.12 -8.46
CA TRP A 68 0.74 3.80 -9.30
C TRP A 68 0.17 4.85 -10.23
N ALA A 69 -1.13 4.81 -10.53
CA ALA A 69 -1.80 5.86 -11.29
C ALA A 69 -1.72 7.24 -10.60
N TYR A 70 -1.69 7.30 -9.27
CA TYR A 70 -1.55 8.56 -8.52
C TYR A 70 -0.23 9.28 -8.76
N VAL A 71 0.82 8.55 -9.07
CA VAL A 71 2.15 9.08 -9.42
C VAL A 71 2.45 8.95 -10.91
N LYS A 72 1.43 8.75 -11.74
CA LYS A 72 1.53 8.63 -13.20
C LYS A 72 2.55 7.56 -13.62
N PHE A 73 2.59 6.46 -12.87
CA PHE A 73 3.50 5.31 -13.08
C PHE A 73 5.00 5.65 -13.03
N ALA A 74 5.36 6.76 -12.39
CA ALA A 74 6.75 7.16 -12.19
C ALA A 74 6.97 7.58 -10.72
N PRO A 75 8.08 7.17 -10.09
CA PRO A 75 8.40 7.59 -8.73
C PRO A 75 8.48 9.11 -8.61
N LEU A 76 7.92 9.64 -7.52
CA LEU A 76 8.17 11.03 -7.11
C LEU A 76 9.53 11.11 -6.44
N ILE A 77 10.42 11.95 -6.95
CA ILE A 77 11.78 12.08 -6.41
C ILE A 77 11.87 13.41 -5.67
N ASN A 78 12.09 13.34 -4.37
CA ASN A 78 12.34 14.51 -3.52
C ASN A 78 13.83 14.70 -3.28
N HIS A 79 14.22 15.91 -2.90
CA HIS A 79 15.62 16.32 -2.74
C HIS A 79 15.85 16.92 -1.34
N TRP A 80 15.52 16.13 -0.30
CA TRP A 80 15.68 16.54 1.08
C TRP A 80 17.16 16.56 1.50
N LYS A 81 17.54 17.58 2.22
CA LYS A 81 18.92 17.74 2.74
C LYS A 81 19.04 17.19 4.16
N SER A 82 17.95 17.21 4.93
CA SER A 82 17.89 16.72 6.31
C SER A 82 16.60 15.95 6.56
N LEU A 83 16.59 15.10 7.60
CA LEU A 83 15.41 14.32 7.99
C LEU A 83 14.25 15.19 8.44
N ASP A 84 14.52 16.36 8.99
CA ASP A 84 13.50 17.30 9.47
C ASP A 84 12.66 17.91 8.34
N GLU A 85 13.18 17.87 7.12
CA GLU A 85 12.45 18.33 5.92
C GLU A 85 11.46 17.29 5.41
N VAL A 86 11.63 16.00 5.76
CA VAL A 86 10.79 14.90 5.27
C VAL A 86 9.42 14.96 5.96
N PRO A 87 8.33 15.14 5.21
CA PRO A 87 7.01 15.24 5.80
C PRO A 87 6.52 13.89 6.34
N ASN A 88 5.62 13.91 7.33
CA ASN A 88 4.94 12.71 7.82
C ASN A 88 3.81 12.24 6.89
N TYR A 89 3.25 13.16 6.11
CA TYR A 89 2.23 12.90 5.09
C TYR A 89 2.19 14.06 4.08
N THR A 90 1.55 13.85 2.96
CA THR A 90 1.41 14.83 1.88
C THR A 90 -0.07 14.98 1.47
N PRO A 91 -0.43 16.02 0.70
CA PRO A 91 -1.76 16.11 0.09
C PRO A 91 -2.09 14.87 -0.73
N LEU A 92 -1.12 14.33 -1.47
CA LEU A 92 -1.30 13.12 -2.27
C LEU A 92 -1.58 11.89 -1.40
N SER A 93 -0.80 11.65 -0.34
CA SER A 93 -1.05 10.53 0.58
C SER A 93 -2.39 10.67 1.30
N THR A 94 -2.83 11.91 1.54
CA THR A 94 -4.16 12.19 2.10
C THR A 94 -5.28 11.82 1.11
N GLN A 95 -5.10 12.14 -0.18
CA GLN A 95 -6.06 11.77 -1.21
C GLN A 95 -6.13 10.25 -1.38
N ILE A 96 -4.99 9.57 -1.50
CA ILE A 96 -4.93 8.10 -1.58
C ILE A 96 -5.60 7.46 -0.36
N SER A 97 -5.35 8.00 0.84
CA SER A 97 -6.00 7.52 2.07
C SER A 97 -7.54 7.64 2.00
N LYS A 98 -8.06 8.75 1.50
CA LYS A 98 -9.51 8.96 1.32
C LYS A 98 -10.09 7.94 0.34
N ASP A 99 -9.44 7.74 -0.79
CA ASP A 99 -9.91 6.85 -1.84
C ASP A 99 -9.85 5.38 -1.40
N LEU A 100 -8.77 4.96 -0.72
CA LEU A 100 -8.69 3.63 -0.11
C LEU A 100 -9.80 3.39 0.91
N LYS A 101 -10.12 4.39 1.75
CA LYS A 101 -11.24 4.29 2.70
C LYS A 101 -12.58 4.21 1.99
N ALA A 102 -12.76 4.94 0.89
CA ALA A 102 -13.96 4.85 0.06
C ALA A 102 -14.14 3.46 -0.57
N GLU A 103 -13.04 2.79 -0.93
CA GLU A 103 -13.05 1.39 -1.39
C GLU A 103 -13.35 0.39 -0.25
N GLY A 104 -13.22 0.81 1.01
CA GLY A 104 -13.51 -0.01 2.19
C GLY A 104 -12.28 -0.41 3.01
N PHE A 105 -11.08 0.09 2.69
CA PHE A 105 -9.90 -0.15 3.52
C PHE A 105 -10.00 0.50 4.89
N LYS A 106 -9.46 -0.17 5.89
CA LYS A 106 -9.37 0.29 7.28
C LYS A 106 -7.92 0.43 7.71
N PHE A 107 -7.67 1.30 8.68
CA PHE A 107 -6.34 1.59 9.22
C PHE A 107 -5.33 2.07 8.15
N CYS A 108 -5.78 2.83 7.17
CA CYS A 108 -4.96 3.41 6.10
C CYS A 108 -4.99 4.95 6.16
N GLY A 109 -4.58 5.53 7.29
CA GLY A 109 -4.46 6.98 7.43
C GLY A 109 -3.35 7.58 6.55
N PRO A 110 -3.35 8.93 6.33
CA PRO A 110 -2.39 9.59 5.43
C PRO A 110 -0.92 9.29 5.74
N THR A 111 -0.55 9.23 7.03
CA THR A 111 0.81 8.93 7.48
C THR A 111 1.21 7.49 7.15
N ILE A 112 0.29 6.53 7.34
CA ILE A 112 0.53 5.12 7.00
C ILE A 112 0.65 4.95 5.50
N VAL A 113 -0.21 5.61 4.73
CA VAL A 113 -0.15 5.61 3.26
C VAL A 113 1.17 6.21 2.78
N TYR A 114 1.62 7.31 3.39
CA TYR A 114 2.89 7.92 3.01
C TYR A 114 4.09 7.02 3.31
N ALA A 115 4.09 6.37 4.47
CA ALA A 115 5.11 5.36 4.79
C ALA A 115 5.11 4.18 3.80
N PHE A 116 3.94 3.76 3.33
CA PHE A 116 3.81 2.77 2.27
C PHE A 116 4.37 3.28 0.94
N MET A 117 4.10 4.52 0.55
CA MET A 117 4.66 5.13 -0.66
C MET A 117 6.19 5.17 -0.62
N GLN A 118 6.78 5.48 0.54
CA GLN A 118 8.22 5.43 0.75
C GLN A 118 8.77 4.00 0.63
N ALA A 119 8.11 3.03 1.26
CA ALA A 119 8.55 1.64 1.26
C ALA A 119 8.48 0.96 -0.12
N THR A 120 7.52 1.34 -0.95
CA THR A 120 7.30 0.77 -2.29
C THR A 120 7.99 1.54 -3.41
N GLY A 121 8.66 2.65 -3.10
CA GLY A 121 9.35 3.48 -4.09
C GLY A 121 8.43 4.39 -4.91
N MET A 122 7.16 4.52 -4.53
CA MET A 122 6.27 5.53 -5.15
C MET A 122 6.78 6.95 -4.90
N VAL A 123 7.45 7.16 -3.77
CA VAL A 123 8.19 8.38 -3.44
C VAL A 123 9.58 8.01 -2.98
N ASN A 124 10.57 8.75 -3.47
CA ASN A 124 11.96 8.64 -3.04
C ASN A 124 12.28 9.80 -2.10
N ASP A 125 12.25 9.52 -0.80
CA ASP A 125 12.56 10.46 0.28
C ASP A 125 13.93 10.21 0.92
N HIS A 126 14.79 9.44 0.28
CA HIS A 126 16.17 9.34 0.71
C HIS A 126 16.84 10.72 0.62
N LEU A 127 17.64 11.06 1.63
CA LEU A 127 18.41 12.31 1.60
C LEU A 127 19.34 12.34 0.39
N VAL A 128 19.57 13.50 -0.20
CA VAL A 128 20.42 13.66 -1.39
C VAL A 128 21.84 13.15 -1.18
N GLY A 129 22.35 13.17 0.05
CA GLY A 129 23.64 12.60 0.44
C GLY A 129 23.64 11.08 0.67
N CYS A 130 22.48 10.43 0.60
CA CYS A 130 22.37 8.98 0.78
C CYS A 130 22.58 8.25 -0.55
N PHE A 131 23.41 7.19 -0.57
CA PHE A 131 23.66 6.39 -1.77
C PHE A 131 22.38 5.74 -2.34
N ARG A 132 21.35 5.51 -1.52
CA ARG A 132 20.05 4.97 -1.95
C ARG A 132 19.24 5.95 -2.77
N HIS A 133 19.47 7.26 -2.64
CA HIS A 133 18.72 8.27 -3.39
C HIS A 133 18.79 8.03 -4.90
N SER A 134 20.01 7.91 -5.43
CA SER A 134 20.23 7.64 -6.86
C SER A 134 19.84 6.22 -7.26
N GLN A 135 20.05 5.23 -6.40
CA GLN A 135 19.68 3.85 -6.68
C GLN A 135 18.18 3.66 -6.85
N VAL A 136 17.37 4.26 -5.97
CA VAL A 136 15.90 4.17 -6.05
C VAL A 136 15.38 4.96 -7.24
N ALA A 137 15.99 6.10 -7.59
CA ALA A 137 15.61 6.89 -8.75
C ALA A 137 15.79 6.15 -10.09
N LEU A 138 16.71 5.18 -10.15
CA LEU A 138 17.01 4.40 -11.37
C LEU A 138 16.24 3.08 -11.47
N GLN A 139 15.52 2.66 -10.43
CA GLN A 139 14.76 1.43 -10.46
C GLN A 139 13.44 1.64 -11.23
N PRO A 140 13.20 0.90 -12.31
CA PRO A 140 11.87 0.85 -12.91
C PRO A 140 10.90 0.27 -11.87
N ALA A 141 9.65 0.74 -11.88
CA ALA A 141 8.60 0.18 -11.04
C ALA A 141 8.46 -1.32 -11.34
N SER A 142 9.09 -2.15 -10.52
CA SER A 142 9.13 -3.59 -10.73
C SER A 142 7.73 -4.18 -10.59
N GLY A 143 7.21 -4.79 -11.65
CA GLY A 143 5.93 -5.47 -11.67
C GLY A 143 4.77 -4.71 -12.32
N ILE A 144 5.01 -3.55 -12.92
CA ILE A 144 3.99 -2.88 -13.74
C ILE A 144 4.16 -3.36 -15.17
N GLU A 145 3.27 -4.25 -15.60
CA GLU A 145 3.16 -4.56 -17.03
C GLU A 145 2.63 -3.31 -17.76
N THR A 146 3.51 -2.62 -18.47
CA THR A 146 3.17 -1.51 -19.39
C THR A 146 2.58 -2.00 -20.71
N SER A 147 2.04 -3.21 -20.73
CA SER A 147 1.39 -3.74 -21.93
C SER A 147 0.00 -3.10 -22.09
N PRO A 148 -0.25 -2.30 -23.12
CA PRO A 148 -1.59 -1.81 -23.38
C PRO A 148 -2.47 -2.99 -23.75
N ASN A 149 -3.37 -3.38 -22.86
CA ASN A 149 -4.42 -4.35 -23.17
C ASN A 149 -5.32 -3.78 -24.27
N LYS A 150 -5.08 -4.20 -25.50
CA LYS A 150 -5.77 -3.74 -26.72
C LYS A 150 -7.24 -4.17 -26.81
N ASN A 151 -7.81 -4.81 -25.78
CA ASN A 151 -9.20 -5.25 -25.83
C ASN A 151 -9.91 -4.97 -24.50
N ARG A 152 -10.37 -3.74 -24.31
CA ARG A 152 -11.62 -3.43 -23.59
C ARG A 152 -11.99 -1.96 -23.82
N GLY A 153 -12.80 -1.76 -24.84
CA GLY A 153 -13.57 -0.53 -24.96
C GLY A 153 -14.62 -0.49 -23.86
N ALA A 154 -14.50 0.46 -22.98
CA ALA A 154 -15.59 1.05 -22.21
C ALA A 154 -14.96 2.20 -21.39
N GLY A 155 -15.43 3.39 -21.61
CA GLY A 155 -14.87 4.62 -21.05
C GLY A 155 -14.83 4.62 -19.53
N LEU A 156 -13.65 4.79 -18.98
CA LEU A 156 -13.47 5.29 -17.62
C LEU A 156 -13.17 6.79 -17.74
N THR A 157 -14.16 7.59 -17.42
CA THR A 157 -13.96 8.99 -17.08
C THR A 157 -13.22 9.05 -15.76
N LEU A 158 -11.95 9.44 -15.79
CA LEU A 158 -11.22 9.83 -14.60
C LEU A 158 -11.86 11.10 -14.03
N PRO A 159 -12.05 11.22 -12.71
CA PRO A 159 -12.44 12.48 -12.13
C PRO A 159 -11.33 13.49 -12.39
N SER A 160 -11.67 14.59 -13.07
CA SER A 160 -10.82 15.76 -13.24
C SER A 160 -10.62 16.42 -11.87
N GLY A 161 -9.47 16.16 -11.25
CA GLY A 161 -8.99 16.92 -10.12
C GLY A 161 -8.26 18.17 -10.61
N PRO A 162 -8.39 19.31 -9.91
CA PRO A 162 -7.69 20.53 -10.29
C PRO A 162 -6.19 20.40 -10.07
N ILE A 163 -5.47 21.10 -10.90
CA ILE A 163 -4.02 21.30 -10.98
C ILE A 163 -3.44 21.79 -9.65
#